data_2dc79988864d45b980062a4e00838f25
#
_entry.id   2dc79988864d45b980062a4e00838f25
#
_cell.length_a   1.000
_cell.length_b   1.000
_cell.length_c   1.000
_cell.angle_alpha   90.00
_cell.angle_beta   90.00
_cell.angle_gamma   90.00
#
_symmetry.space_group_name_H-M   'P 1'
#
loop_
_entity.id
_entity.type
_entity.pdbx_description
1 polymer ?
#
loop_
_entity_poly.entity_id
_entity_poly.type
_entity_poly.pdbx_seq_one_letter_code
_entity_poly.pdbx_strand_id
1 'polypeptide(L)'
;AAGATVVSAEDNDNTLTVWAWDQNFNIKSMQIAADQYAADHEGFSVDIIETSSDDCQTKLTTAANAGDYSTLPDIVLMQDNSYQKFLKAYPDAFTDLKDMNVNWDDFGALKQSYSMVDDTHYGVPFDNGAVIACYRTDILEEAGYTLDDLTDITWSKFEEIGKDIHEKTGKYLLTSEATGGDTLMMMIQSCGANFVNEDGEAYIVGNETAEKCIDLYTELVQNDVVKLVNNWDEYIATITSGEAAGIVNGNWITATLMSTEDQKGLWGITTMPKVDGVDTATNYANNGGSSWYITSNCKNVELAEDFLASTFGSSYEIGRASCRERV
;
A
#
# COMPACT_ATOMS: atom_id res chain seq x y z
N ALA A 1 55.64 5.58 3.32
CA ALA A 1 54.40 6.37 3.38
C ALA A 1 53.58 6.01 2.11
N ALA A 2 52.60 5.15 2.28
CA ALA A 2 51.61 4.84 1.25
C ALA A 2 50.47 5.83 1.47
N GLY A 3 50.31 6.77 0.51
CA GLY A 3 49.17 7.68 0.46
C GLY A 3 47.91 6.91 0.09
N ALA A 4 46.95 6.83 0.99
CA ALA A 4 45.59 6.45 0.66
C ALA A 4 44.97 7.62 -0.12
N THR A 5 44.78 7.44 -1.41
CA THR A 5 43.89 8.30 -2.21
C THR A 5 42.48 8.04 -1.75
N VAL A 6 41.89 8.99 -1.04
CA VAL A 6 40.46 9.08 -0.87
C VAL A 6 39.91 9.43 -2.25
N VAL A 7 39.32 8.44 -2.92
CA VAL A 7 38.48 8.69 -4.09
C VAL A 7 37.21 9.33 -3.50
N SER A 8 37.08 10.66 -3.65
CA SER A 8 35.79 11.31 -3.49
C SER A 8 34.88 10.68 -4.55
N ALA A 9 33.75 10.13 -4.11
CA ALA A 9 32.67 9.85 -5.05
C ALA A 9 32.38 11.18 -5.79
N GLU A 10 32.61 11.22 -7.09
CA GLU A 10 32.11 12.30 -7.91
C GLU A 10 30.60 12.30 -7.74
N ASP A 11 30.02 13.42 -7.34
CA ASP A 11 28.57 13.63 -7.36
C ASP A 11 28.16 13.37 -8.83
N ASN A 12 27.59 12.19 -9.07
CA ASN A 12 27.10 11.83 -10.39
C ASN A 12 25.72 12.48 -10.53
N ASP A 13 25.62 13.57 -11.26
CA ASP A 13 24.38 14.31 -11.49
C ASP A 13 23.25 13.45 -12.12
N ASN A 14 23.58 12.21 -12.55
CA ASN A 14 22.66 11.24 -13.12
C ASN A 14 22.21 10.17 -12.12
N THR A 15 22.51 10.30 -10.84
CA THR A 15 22.06 9.38 -9.80
C THR A 15 20.99 10.04 -8.94
N LEU A 16 19.82 9.42 -8.84
CA LEU A 16 18.72 9.86 -7.98
C LEU A 16 18.65 9.01 -6.72
N THR A 17 18.53 9.64 -5.56
CA THR A 17 18.29 8.96 -4.29
C THR A 17 16.78 8.78 -4.07
N VAL A 18 16.36 7.58 -3.61
CA VAL A 18 14.94 7.23 -3.47
C VAL A 18 14.69 6.58 -2.12
N TRP A 19 13.67 7.03 -1.38
CA TRP A 19 13.16 6.33 -0.20
C TRP A 19 11.91 5.52 -0.54
N ALA A 20 11.92 4.22 -0.17
CA ALA A 20 10.84 3.26 -0.32
C ALA A 20 10.98 2.16 0.74
N TRP A 21 9.98 1.29 0.94
CA TRP A 21 9.95 0.42 2.12
C TRP A 21 9.73 -1.07 1.87
N ASP A 22 9.16 -1.50 0.75
CA ASP A 22 8.82 -2.91 0.52
C ASP A 22 9.71 -3.52 -0.58
N GLN A 23 10.58 -4.45 -0.15
CA GLN A 23 11.53 -5.15 -1.01
C GLN A 23 10.85 -5.95 -2.15
N ASN A 24 9.67 -6.49 -1.89
CA ASN A 24 8.97 -7.34 -2.85
C ASN A 24 8.06 -6.55 -3.80
N PHE A 25 7.76 -5.29 -3.47
CA PHE A 25 6.80 -4.50 -4.22
C PHE A 25 7.39 -3.17 -4.72
N ASN A 26 7.41 -2.11 -3.90
CA ASN A 26 7.76 -0.77 -4.38
C ASN A 26 9.25 -0.60 -4.65
N ILE A 27 10.15 -1.17 -3.86
CA ILE A 27 11.60 -1.16 -4.11
C ILE A 27 11.91 -1.93 -5.39
N LYS A 28 11.35 -3.13 -5.53
CA LYS A 28 11.51 -3.94 -6.74
C LYS A 28 10.97 -3.22 -7.98
N SER A 29 9.82 -2.57 -7.88
CA SER A 29 9.22 -1.81 -8.98
C SER A 29 10.09 -0.61 -9.38
N MET A 30 10.63 0.11 -8.40
CA MET A 30 11.57 1.23 -8.65
C MET A 30 12.84 0.74 -9.32
N GLN A 31 13.40 -0.40 -8.91
CA GLN A 31 14.59 -0.97 -9.55
C GLN A 31 14.32 -1.37 -11.00
N ILE A 32 13.18 -2.00 -11.28
CA ILE A 32 12.78 -2.36 -12.66
C ILE A 32 12.65 -1.09 -13.52
N ALA A 33 12.00 -0.06 -13.00
CA ALA A 33 11.85 1.21 -13.69
C ALA A 33 13.21 1.87 -13.99
N ALA A 34 14.11 1.84 -13.02
CA ALA A 34 15.46 2.38 -13.17
C ALA A 34 16.29 1.62 -14.21
N ASP A 35 16.24 0.28 -14.21
CA ASP A 35 16.95 -0.55 -15.18
C ASP A 35 16.42 -0.33 -16.61
N GLN A 36 15.11 -0.14 -16.76
CA GLN A 36 14.49 0.18 -18.05
C GLN A 36 14.91 1.56 -18.56
N TYR A 37 14.87 2.56 -17.71
CA TYR A 37 15.25 3.92 -18.07
C TYR A 37 16.76 4.01 -18.41
N ALA A 38 17.62 3.33 -17.64
CA ALA A 38 19.06 3.30 -17.86
C ALA A 38 19.45 2.65 -19.21
N ALA A 39 18.60 1.78 -19.78
CA ALA A 39 18.86 1.16 -21.08
C ALA A 39 18.98 2.19 -22.22
N ASP A 40 18.27 3.31 -22.13
CA ASP A 40 18.27 4.39 -23.11
C ASP A 40 18.98 5.67 -22.59
N HIS A 41 19.39 5.70 -21.30
CA HIS A 41 20.03 6.83 -20.65
C HIS A 41 21.35 6.43 -19.99
N GLU A 42 22.42 6.48 -20.73
CA GLU A 42 23.76 6.05 -20.28
C GLU A 42 24.20 6.84 -19.03
N GLY A 43 24.63 6.11 -18.01
CA GLY A 43 25.11 6.67 -16.75
C GLY A 43 24.02 6.98 -15.72
N PHE A 44 22.74 6.77 -16.05
CA PHE A 44 21.64 6.90 -15.08
C PHE A 44 21.64 5.75 -14.06
N SER A 45 21.35 6.09 -12.81
CA SER A 45 21.14 5.11 -11.73
C SER A 45 20.21 5.66 -10.64
N VAL A 46 19.65 4.78 -9.85
CA VAL A 46 18.95 5.12 -8.60
C VAL A 46 19.66 4.48 -7.42
N ASP A 47 19.79 5.22 -6.33
CA ASP A 47 20.24 4.72 -5.03
C ASP A 47 18.99 4.62 -4.13
N ILE A 48 18.48 3.38 -3.98
CA ILE A 48 17.27 3.12 -3.21
C ILE A 48 17.65 2.85 -1.76
N ILE A 49 17.22 3.74 -0.88
CA ILE A 49 17.43 3.64 0.56
C ILE A 49 16.15 3.12 1.18
N GLU A 50 16.19 1.86 1.63
CA GLU A 50 15.07 1.26 2.35
C GLU A 50 14.76 2.06 3.61
N THR A 51 13.57 2.63 3.66
CA THR A 51 13.12 3.50 4.74
C THR A 51 11.64 3.23 4.95
N SER A 52 11.24 2.81 6.15
CA SER A 52 9.83 2.52 6.46
C SER A 52 8.94 3.73 6.20
N SER A 53 7.65 3.49 5.92
CA SER A 53 6.69 4.58 5.70
C SER A 53 6.63 5.55 6.88
N ASP A 54 6.69 5.02 8.12
CA ASP A 54 6.69 5.84 9.35
C ASP A 54 7.98 6.64 9.49
N ASP A 55 9.12 6.06 9.14
CA ASP A 55 10.41 6.78 9.16
C ASP A 55 10.46 7.86 8.08
N CYS A 56 9.89 7.63 6.90
CA CYS A 56 9.74 8.67 5.86
C CYS A 56 8.97 9.86 6.41
N GLN A 57 7.82 9.62 7.06
CA GLN A 57 7.00 10.66 7.67
C GLN A 57 7.72 11.39 8.81
N THR A 58 8.43 10.65 9.66
CA THR A 58 9.19 11.21 10.79
C THR A 58 10.35 12.10 10.32
N LYS A 59 11.13 11.61 9.34
CA LYS A 59 12.25 12.36 8.77
C LYS A 59 11.76 13.61 8.03
N LEU A 60 10.66 13.51 7.28
CA LEU A 60 10.06 14.65 6.59
C LEU A 60 9.56 15.70 7.58
N THR A 61 8.87 15.29 8.65
CA THR A 61 8.43 16.17 9.72
C THR A 61 9.62 16.87 10.41
N THR A 62 10.71 16.13 10.63
CA THR A 62 11.92 16.66 11.26
C THR A 62 12.59 17.71 10.39
N ALA A 63 12.75 17.42 9.09
CA ALA A 63 13.32 18.35 8.12
C ALA A 63 12.47 19.61 8.00
N ALA A 64 11.16 19.48 7.90
CA ALA A 64 10.24 20.60 7.79
C ALA A 64 10.23 21.49 9.04
N ASN A 65 10.23 20.90 10.24
CA ASN A 65 10.32 21.67 11.49
C ASN A 65 11.66 22.40 11.67
N ALA A 66 12.73 21.85 11.12
CA ALA A 66 14.04 22.51 11.09
C ALA A 66 14.15 23.60 9.99
N GLY A 67 13.25 23.59 9.01
CA GLY A 67 13.36 24.40 7.80
C GLY A 67 14.58 24.02 6.94
N ASP A 68 15.04 22.77 7.06
CA ASP A 68 16.21 22.23 6.34
C ASP A 68 15.87 20.90 5.69
N TYR A 69 15.67 20.92 4.39
CA TYR A 69 15.32 19.75 3.58
C TYR A 69 16.54 18.99 3.02
N SER A 70 17.76 19.39 3.36
CA SER A 70 19.01 18.80 2.82
C SER A 70 19.19 17.32 3.14
N THR A 71 18.44 16.78 4.08
CA THR A 71 18.45 15.36 4.49
C THR A 71 17.43 14.51 3.74
N LEU A 72 16.57 15.12 2.91
CA LEU A 72 15.58 14.38 2.12
C LEU A 72 16.24 13.76 0.87
N PRO A 73 15.69 12.64 0.35
CA PRO A 73 16.11 12.06 -0.92
C PRO A 73 15.63 12.92 -2.08
N ASP A 74 16.05 12.62 -3.31
CA ASP A 74 15.50 13.26 -4.51
C ASP A 74 14.03 12.87 -4.72
N ILE A 75 13.70 11.60 -4.51
CA ILE A 75 12.35 11.05 -4.65
C ILE A 75 11.95 10.29 -3.38
N VAL A 76 10.73 10.49 -2.91
CA VAL A 76 10.16 9.76 -1.78
C VAL A 76 8.83 9.12 -2.16
N LEU A 77 8.64 7.86 -1.73
CA LEU A 77 7.32 7.23 -1.78
C LEU A 77 6.51 7.68 -0.56
N MET A 78 5.24 8.03 -0.78
CA MET A 78 4.31 8.39 0.29
C MET A 78 2.98 7.69 0.08
N GLN A 79 2.39 7.21 1.18
CA GLN A 79 1.05 6.64 1.16
C GLN A 79 -0.01 7.72 0.95
N ASP A 80 -1.01 7.42 0.13
CA ASP A 80 -2.10 8.35 -0.20
C ASP A 80 -2.87 8.82 1.02
N ASN A 81 -3.09 7.94 2.00
CA ASN A 81 -3.81 8.25 3.25
C ASN A 81 -3.07 9.24 4.16
N SER A 82 -1.77 9.39 4.02
CA SER A 82 -0.95 10.24 4.89
C SER A 82 -0.42 11.49 4.22
N TYR A 83 -0.31 11.50 2.89
CA TYR A 83 0.40 12.54 2.16
C TYR A 83 -0.23 13.93 2.24
N GLN A 84 -1.55 14.02 2.16
CA GLN A 84 -2.26 15.30 2.14
C GLN A 84 -1.94 16.21 3.35
N LYS A 85 -1.72 15.61 4.52
CA LYS A 85 -1.34 16.37 5.73
C LYS A 85 0.05 17.03 5.58
N PHE A 86 0.98 16.32 4.91
CA PHE A 86 2.34 16.84 4.68
C PHE A 86 2.35 17.92 3.62
N LEU A 87 1.64 17.72 2.52
CA LEU A 87 1.57 18.71 1.45
C LEU A 87 0.94 20.02 1.93
N LYS A 88 -0.14 19.94 2.72
CA LYS A 88 -0.80 21.11 3.29
C LYS A 88 0.03 21.80 4.36
N ALA A 89 0.74 21.04 5.19
CA ALA A 89 1.55 21.59 6.28
C ALA A 89 2.92 22.10 5.79
N TYR A 90 3.50 21.47 4.78
CA TYR A 90 4.88 21.70 4.33
C TYR A 90 4.96 21.72 2.79
N PRO A 91 4.23 22.61 2.09
CA PRO A 91 4.23 22.62 0.62
C PRO A 91 5.61 22.82 0.02
N ASP A 92 6.49 23.56 0.72
CA ASP A 92 7.87 23.83 0.28
C ASP A 92 8.80 22.59 0.33
N ALA A 93 8.32 21.47 0.90
CA ALA A 93 9.10 20.23 0.94
C ALA A 93 9.05 19.45 -0.38
N PHE A 94 8.16 19.80 -1.30
CA PHE A 94 7.90 19.06 -2.53
C PHE A 94 7.91 19.96 -3.76
N THR A 95 8.28 19.36 -4.88
CA THR A 95 8.26 20.02 -6.20
C THR A 95 6.87 19.86 -6.83
N ASP A 96 6.30 20.92 -7.36
CA ASP A 96 5.08 20.83 -8.18
C ASP A 96 5.41 20.22 -9.56
N LEU A 97 4.48 19.42 -10.08
CA LEU A 97 4.65 18.68 -11.33
C LEU A 97 3.81 19.27 -12.49
N LYS A 98 3.50 20.57 -12.42
CA LYS A 98 2.62 21.23 -13.40
C LYS A 98 3.14 21.19 -14.83
N ASP A 99 4.46 21.19 -15.00
CA ASP A 99 5.14 21.21 -16.30
C ASP A 99 5.59 19.80 -16.74
N MET A 100 5.32 18.77 -15.92
CA MET A 100 5.70 17.40 -16.18
C MET A 100 4.90 16.80 -17.35
N ASN A 101 5.59 16.11 -18.25
CA ASN A 101 4.97 15.49 -19.44
C ASN A 101 4.28 14.16 -19.09
N VAL A 102 3.15 14.24 -18.41
CA VAL A 102 2.30 13.10 -18.01
C VAL A 102 0.89 13.32 -18.54
N ASN A 103 0.28 12.27 -19.11
CA ASN A 103 -1.14 12.30 -19.41
C ASN A 103 -1.94 11.94 -18.14
N TRP A 104 -2.33 12.95 -17.39
CA TRP A 104 -3.04 12.76 -16.12
C TRP A 104 -4.41 12.07 -16.29
N ASP A 105 -5.04 12.14 -17.47
CA ASP A 105 -6.30 11.46 -17.75
C ASP A 105 -6.18 9.93 -17.75
N ASP A 106 -4.97 9.38 -17.79
CA ASP A 106 -4.72 7.93 -17.67
C ASP A 106 -4.91 7.43 -16.22
N PHE A 107 -5.01 8.34 -15.25
CA PHE A 107 -5.21 8.01 -13.83
C PHE A 107 -6.61 8.35 -13.36
N GLY A 108 -7.19 7.47 -12.53
CA GLY A 108 -8.49 7.72 -11.93
C GLY A 108 -8.52 9.03 -11.10
N ALA A 109 -9.58 9.81 -11.22
CA ALA A 109 -9.71 11.12 -10.56
C ALA A 109 -9.50 11.05 -9.04
N LEU A 110 -10.02 10.02 -8.37
CA LEU A 110 -9.82 9.82 -6.94
C LEU A 110 -8.33 9.61 -6.61
N LYS A 111 -7.60 8.82 -7.41
CA LYS A 111 -6.16 8.60 -7.19
C LYS A 111 -5.36 9.89 -7.34
N GLN A 112 -5.67 10.68 -8.34
CA GLN A 112 -5.04 11.98 -8.55
C GLN A 112 -5.28 12.92 -7.37
N SER A 113 -6.51 12.96 -6.82
CA SER A 113 -6.89 13.87 -5.74
C SER A 113 -6.04 13.71 -4.47
N TYR A 114 -5.47 12.55 -4.22
CA TYR A 114 -4.60 12.31 -3.06
C TYR A 114 -3.26 13.07 -3.14
N SER A 115 -2.79 13.36 -4.34
CA SER A 115 -1.49 14.02 -4.60
C SER A 115 -1.63 15.41 -5.22
N MET A 116 -2.83 15.99 -5.17
CA MET A 116 -3.12 17.33 -5.70
C MET A 116 -3.47 18.33 -4.59
N VAL A 117 -3.09 19.57 -4.82
CA VAL A 117 -3.56 20.75 -4.07
C VAL A 117 -3.85 21.87 -5.07
N ASP A 118 -5.04 22.47 -4.99
CA ASP A 118 -5.47 23.58 -5.84
C ASP A 118 -5.21 23.32 -7.35
N ASP A 119 -5.66 22.16 -7.85
CA ASP A 119 -5.49 21.69 -9.23
C ASP A 119 -4.02 21.47 -9.68
N THR A 120 -3.07 21.49 -8.74
CA THR A 120 -1.65 21.23 -9.03
C THR A 120 -1.28 19.82 -8.57
N HIS A 121 -0.68 19.04 -9.47
CA HIS A 121 -0.11 17.73 -9.15
C HIS A 121 1.25 17.87 -8.47
N TYR A 122 1.49 17.04 -7.45
CA TYR A 122 2.78 16.93 -6.74
C TYR A 122 3.34 15.51 -6.78
N GLY A 123 2.51 14.51 -7.01
CA GLY A 123 2.92 13.11 -7.02
C GLY A 123 2.51 12.37 -8.27
N VAL A 124 3.39 11.49 -8.74
CA VAL A 124 3.10 10.54 -9.82
C VAL A 124 2.46 9.31 -9.18
N PRO A 125 1.21 8.95 -9.55
CA PRO A 125 0.56 7.77 -9.04
C PRO A 125 1.38 6.49 -9.27
N PHE A 126 1.50 5.66 -8.23
CA PHE A 126 2.21 4.39 -8.31
C PHE A 126 1.24 3.20 -8.24
N ASP A 127 0.52 3.07 -7.12
CA ASP A 127 -0.41 1.96 -6.94
C ASP A 127 -1.74 2.41 -6.35
N ASN A 128 -2.75 1.54 -6.48
CA ASN A 128 -4.01 1.61 -5.76
C ASN A 128 -4.11 0.43 -4.81
N GLY A 129 -4.63 0.68 -3.62
CA GLY A 129 -4.84 -0.36 -2.62
C GLY A 129 -6.19 -1.06 -2.76
N ALA A 130 -6.64 -1.43 -3.96
CA ALA A 130 -7.90 -2.15 -4.12
C ALA A 130 -7.92 -3.38 -3.22
N VAL A 131 -8.93 -3.47 -2.34
CA VAL A 131 -9.00 -4.55 -1.37
C VAL A 131 -9.44 -5.84 -2.06
N ILE A 132 -8.72 -6.91 -1.74
CA ILE A 132 -9.01 -8.28 -2.15
C ILE A 132 -8.99 -9.18 -0.91
N ALA A 133 -9.67 -10.30 -1.00
CA ALA A 133 -9.53 -11.42 -0.09
C ALA A 133 -8.72 -12.53 -0.77
N CYS A 134 -7.72 -13.05 -0.07
CA CYS A 134 -6.94 -14.19 -0.55
C CYS A 134 -7.06 -15.32 0.46
N TYR A 135 -7.34 -16.54 0.00
CA TYR A 135 -7.50 -17.70 0.86
C TYR A 135 -6.66 -18.88 0.39
N ARG A 136 -6.12 -19.65 1.34
CA ARG A 136 -5.46 -20.93 1.14
C ARG A 136 -6.51 -21.98 0.78
N THR A 137 -6.60 -22.33 -0.49
CA THR A 137 -7.60 -23.28 -1.01
C THR A 137 -7.44 -24.67 -0.42
N ASP A 138 -6.22 -25.10 -0.14
CA ASP A 138 -5.95 -26.38 0.53
C ASP A 138 -6.47 -26.44 1.97
N ILE A 139 -6.40 -25.33 2.72
CA ILE A 139 -6.95 -25.24 4.08
C ILE A 139 -8.49 -25.19 4.03
N LEU A 140 -9.05 -24.48 3.06
CA LEU A 140 -10.50 -24.47 2.85
C LEU A 140 -11.02 -25.90 2.54
N GLU A 141 -10.35 -26.59 1.63
CA GLU A 141 -10.71 -27.98 1.25
C GLU A 141 -10.62 -28.95 2.43
N GLU A 142 -9.60 -28.82 3.31
CA GLU A 142 -9.46 -29.60 4.53
C GLU A 142 -10.71 -29.46 5.44
N ALA A 143 -11.30 -28.27 5.49
CA ALA A 143 -12.52 -27.99 6.25
C ALA A 143 -13.81 -28.28 5.47
N GLY A 144 -13.71 -28.61 4.17
CA GLY A 144 -14.86 -28.94 3.31
C GLY A 144 -15.48 -27.73 2.62
N TYR A 145 -14.70 -26.66 2.44
CA TYR A 145 -15.10 -25.43 1.74
C TYR A 145 -14.30 -25.22 0.46
N THR A 146 -14.83 -24.36 -0.38
CA THR A 146 -14.20 -23.91 -1.62
C THR A 146 -14.08 -22.39 -1.63
N LEU A 147 -13.34 -21.82 -2.58
CA LEU A 147 -13.26 -20.37 -2.76
C LEU A 147 -14.63 -19.74 -3.06
N ASP A 148 -15.51 -20.45 -3.78
CA ASP A 148 -16.84 -19.97 -4.13
C ASP A 148 -17.73 -19.76 -2.88
N ASP A 149 -17.53 -20.55 -1.82
CA ASP A 149 -18.24 -20.38 -0.56
C ASP A 149 -17.87 -19.08 0.17
N LEU A 150 -16.74 -18.47 -0.18
CA LEU A 150 -16.23 -17.20 0.37
C LEU A 150 -16.34 -16.02 -0.62
N THR A 151 -16.96 -16.23 -1.78
CA THR A 151 -17.11 -15.21 -2.81
C THR A 151 -18.42 -14.43 -2.63
N ASP A 152 -18.34 -13.08 -2.67
CA ASP A 152 -19.49 -12.17 -2.55
C ASP A 152 -20.40 -12.39 -1.31
N ILE A 153 -19.80 -12.85 -0.22
CA ILE A 153 -20.52 -13.15 1.03
C ILE A 153 -20.61 -11.93 1.96
N THR A 154 -21.35 -12.11 3.05
CA THR A 154 -21.39 -11.15 4.16
C THR A 154 -20.41 -11.53 5.27
N TRP A 155 -20.07 -10.58 6.16
CA TRP A 155 -19.23 -10.88 7.32
C TRP A 155 -19.87 -11.87 8.30
N SER A 156 -21.22 -11.88 8.43
CA SER A 156 -21.91 -12.91 9.24
C SER A 156 -21.72 -14.31 8.66
N LYS A 157 -21.77 -14.44 7.32
CA LYS A 157 -21.48 -15.74 6.68
C LYS A 157 -20.01 -16.11 6.79
N PHE A 158 -19.11 -15.14 6.69
CA PHE A 158 -17.69 -15.32 6.91
C PHE A 158 -17.41 -15.83 8.33
N GLU A 159 -18.07 -15.26 9.33
CA GLU A 159 -17.96 -15.71 10.73
C GLU A 159 -18.41 -17.17 10.92
N GLU A 160 -19.56 -17.54 10.36
CA GLU A 160 -20.07 -18.92 10.39
C GLU A 160 -19.04 -19.90 9.83
N ILE A 161 -18.50 -19.61 8.65
CA ILE A 161 -17.48 -20.44 7.98
C ILE A 161 -16.18 -20.45 8.80
N GLY A 162 -15.75 -19.31 9.33
CA GLY A 162 -14.52 -19.19 10.11
C GLY A 162 -14.54 -20.01 11.40
N LYS A 163 -15.66 -20.02 12.12
CA LYS A 163 -15.85 -20.87 13.31
C LYS A 163 -15.73 -22.35 12.96
N ASP A 164 -16.36 -22.78 11.87
CA ASP A 164 -16.34 -24.18 11.45
C ASP A 164 -14.92 -24.60 10.98
N ILE A 165 -14.20 -23.71 10.26
CA ILE A 165 -12.80 -23.93 9.90
C ILE A 165 -11.92 -24.05 11.15
N HIS A 166 -12.11 -23.15 12.13
CA HIS A 166 -11.34 -23.19 13.38
C HIS A 166 -11.60 -24.48 14.16
N GLU A 167 -12.86 -24.91 14.28
CA GLU A 167 -13.24 -26.17 14.95
C GLU A 167 -12.62 -27.41 14.28
N LYS A 168 -12.61 -27.43 12.93
CA LYS A 168 -12.14 -28.60 12.16
C LYS A 168 -10.61 -28.66 12.03
N THR A 169 -9.94 -27.53 11.92
CA THR A 169 -8.51 -27.47 11.54
C THR A 169 -7.62 -26.84 12.61
N GLY A 170 -8.19 -26.15 13.60
CA GLY A 170 -7.47 -25.34 14.58
C GLY A 170 -6.86 -24.06 13.99
N LYS A 171 -7.17 -23.71 12.74
CA LYS A 171 -6.65 -22.53 12.04
C LYS A 171 -7.65 -21.39 12.08
N TYR A 172 -7.15 -20.15 12.03
CA TYR A 172 -8.00 -18.96 11.89
C TYR A 172 -8.36 -18.74 10.42
N LEU A 173 -9.53 -18.16 10.14
CA LEU A 173 -9.87 -17.81 8.76
C LEU A 173 -9.20 -16.50 8.32
N LEU A 174 -8.90 -15.59 9.24
CA LEU A 174 -8.29 -14.30 8.97
C LEU A 174 -7.21 -13.97 10.02
N THR A 175 -6.24 -13.15 9.65
CA THR A 175 -5.32 -12.47 10.57
C THR A 175 -5.46 -10.96 10.46
N SER A 176 -5.23 -10.23 11.54
CA SER A 176 -5.29 -8.77 11.57
C SER A 176 -4.35 -8.20 12.63
N GLU A 177 -3.74 -7.05 12.36
CA GLU A 177 -2.95 -6.34 13.36
C GLU A 177 -3.85 -5.65 14.38
N ALA A 178 -3.56 -5.86 15.66
CA ALA A 178 -4.34 -5.30 16.76
C ALA A 178 -4.22 -3.76 16.87
N THR A 179 -3.13 -3.18 16.39
CA THR A 179 -2.82 -1.76 16.48
C THR A 179 -3.10 -0.97 15.19
N GLY A 180 -3.12 -1.65 14.04
CA GLY A 180 -3.25 -1.01 12.72
C GLY A 180 -4.69 -0.57 12.37
N GLY A 181 -5.69 -1.33 12.80
CA GLY A 181 -7.09 -1.03 12.51
C GLY A 181 -7.50 -1.15 11.04
N ASP A 182 -6.62 -1.68 10.18
CA ASP A 182 -6.83 -1.75 8.72
C ASP A 182 -8.10 -2.52 8.36
N THR A 183 -8.33 -3.69 8.97
CA THR A 183 -9.52 -4.50 8.70
C THR A 183 -10.80 -3.74 9.05
N LEU A 184 -10.82 -3.08 10.22
CA LEU A 184 -11.96 -2.27 10.64
C LEU A 184 -12.19 -1.08 9.69
N MET A 185 -11.12 -0.40 9.28
CA MET A 185 -11.20 0.71 8.33
C MET A 185 -11.74 0.26 6.97
N MET A 186 -11.30 -0.88 6.46
CA MET A 186 -11.83 -1.47 5.22
C MET A 186 -13.32 -1.80 5.33
N MET A 187 -13.78 -2.34 6.48
CA MET A 187 -15.20 -2.61 6.73
C MET A 187 -16.02 -1.32 6.70
N ILE A 188 -15.59 -0.26 7.39
CA ILE A 188 -16.26 1.03 7.45
C ILE A 188 -16.32 1.68 6.05
N GLN A 189 -15.21 1.69 5.33
CA GLN A 189 -15.15 2.23 3.96
C GLN A 189 -16.07 1.47 3.00
N SER A 190 -16.16 0.15 3.13
CA SER A 190 -17.03 -0.68 2.28
C SER A 190 -18.51 -0.33 2.43
N CYS A 191 -18.88 0.32 3.52
CA CYS A 191 -20.21 0.86 3.79
C CYS A 191 -20.41 2.29 3.28
N GLY A 192 -19.39 2.91 2.68
CA GLY A 192 -19.41 4.32 2.31
C GLY A 192 -19.30 5.27 3.50
N ALA A 193 -18.86 4.79 4.66
CA ALA A 193 -18.69 5.57 5.88
C ALA A 193 -17.22 5.93 6.16
N ASN A 194 -17.02 6.87 7.08
CA ASN A 194 -15.70 7.35 7.47
C ASN A 194 -15.73 7.79 8.94
N PHE A 195 -14.58 7.93 9.57
CA PHE A 195 -14.42 8.54 10.90
C PHE A 195 -14.46 10.09 10.88
N VAL A 196 -14.64 10.68 9.72
CA VAL A 196 -14.72 12.13 9.49
C VAL A 196 -16.03 12.42 8.76
N ASN A 197 -16.76 13.45 9.19
CA ASN A 197 -17.98 13.89 8.52
C ASN A 197 -17.66 14.74 7.26
N GLU A 198 -18.72 15.19 6.57
CA GLU A 198 -18.60 16.01 5.35
C GLU A 198 -17.91 17.36 5.59
N ASP A 199 -17.94 17.87 6.83
CA ASP A 199 -17.26 19.11 7.23
C ASP A 199 -15.78 18.91 7.62
N GLY A 200 -15.28 17.67 7.56
CA GLY A 200 -13.91 17.32 7.94
C GLY A 200 -13.69 17.19 9.44
N GLU A 201 -14.75 17.13 10.26
CA GLU A 201 -14.69 16.96 11.69
C GLU A 201 -14.74 15.49 12.09
N ALA A 202 -14.12 15.13 13.24
CA ALA A 202 -14.15 13.78 13.76
C ALA A 202 -15.59 13.31 14.01
N TYR A 203 -16.00 12.23 13.39
CA TYR A 203 -17.32 11.60 13.51
C TYR A 203 -17.20 10.14 13.95
N ILE A 204 -16.88 9.94 15.23
CA ILE A 204 -16.72 8.61 15.84
C ILE A 204 -17.96 8.31 16.70
N VAL A 205 -18.29 9.20 17.62
CA VAL A 205 -19.45 9.06 18.53
C VAL A 205 -20.74 9.31 17.77
N GLY A 206 -21.66 8.34 17.81
CA GLY A 206 -22.94 8.40 17.08
C GLY A 206 -22.83 8.02 15.60
N ASN A 207 -21.69 7.52 15.17
CA ASN A 207 -21.50 6.91 13.85
C ASN A 207 -21.97 5.45 13.88
N GLU A 208 -23.27 5.25 13.68
CA GLU A 208 -23.91 3.93 13.78
C GLU A 208 -23.27 2.87 12.90
N THR A 209 -22.79 3.26 11.70
CA THR A 209 -22.09 2.34 10.79
C THR A 209 -20.74 1.93 11.35
N ALA A 210 -19.98 2.85 11.91
CA ALA A 210 -18.70 2.56 12.54
C ALA A 210 -18.89 1.69 13.79
N GLU A 211 -19.88 2.00 14.64
CA GLU A 211 -20.22 1.19 15.82
C GLU A 211 -20.55 -0.24 15.42
N LYS A 212 -21.38 -0.43 14.39
CA LYS A 212 -21.71 -1.75 13.86
C LYS A 212 -20.51 -2.53 13.34
N CYS A 213 -19.60 -1.87 12.63
CA CYS A 213 -18.36 -2.50 12.15
C CYS A 213 -17.45 -2.90 13.32
N ILE A 214 -17.37 -2.09 14.38
CA ILE A 214 -16.58 -2.37 15.58
C ILE A 214 -17.15 -3.60 16.31
N ASP A 215 -18.47 -3.66 16.49
CA ASP A 215 -19.13 -4.79 17.13
C ASP A 215 -18.88 -6.08 16.35
N LEU A 216 -19.10 -6.05 15.04
CA LEU A 216 -18.85 -7.18 14.15
C LEU A 216 -17.38 -7.64 14.16
N TYR A 217 -16.43 -6.70 14.08
CA TYR A 217 -15.01 -7.03 14.18
C TYR A 217 -14.65 -7.67 15.53
N THR A 218 -15.24 -7.16 16.60
CA THR A 218 -15.06 -7.68 17.95
C THR A 218 -15.59 -9.11 18.07
N GLU A 219 -16.76 -9.41 17.49
CA GLU A 219 -17.33 -10.74 17.42
C GLU A 219 -16.43 -11.72 16.67
N LEU A 220 -15.89 -11.33 15.52
CA LEU A 220 -14.94 -12.14 14.74
C LEU A 220 -13.70 -12.53 15.56
N VAL A 221 -13.17 -11.60 16.36
CA VAL A 221 -12.01 -11.85 17.24
C VAL A 221 -12.41 -12.78 18.40
N GLN A 222 -13.54 -12.51 19.07
CA GLN A 222 -14.00 -13.28 20.23
C GLN A 222 -14.39 -14.72 19.87
N ASN A 223 -14.75 -14.97 18.62
CA ASN A 223 -15.16 -16.25 18.10
C ASN A 223 -14.05 -17.02 17.36
N ASP A 224 -12.80 -16.67 17.59
CA ASP A 224 -11.62 -17.31 17.01
C ASP A 224 -11.61 -17.37 15.46
N VAL A 225 -12.29 -16.41 14.80
CA VAL A 225 -12.27 -16.28 13.34
C VAL A 225 -11.07 -15.47 12.89
N VAL A 226 -10.71 -14.44 13.68
CA VAL A 226 -9.58 -13.53 13.43
C VAL A 226 -8.49 -13.75 14.47
N LYS A 227 -7.28 -14.04 13.99
CA LYS A 227 -6.05 -14.03 14.79
C LYS A 227 -5.53 -12.61 14.89
N LEU A 228 -5.48 -12.05 16.10
CA LEU A 228 -4.80 -10.77 16.32
C LEU A 228 -3.29 -10.97 16.48
N VAL A 229 -2.52 -10.11 15.85
CA VAL A 229 -1.06 -10.03 15.93
C VAL A 229 -0.62 -8.60 16.29
N ASN A 230 0.65 -8.42 16.71
CA ASN A 230 1.08 -7.14 17.27
C ASN A 230 1.77 -6.22 16.25
N ASN A 231 2.27 -6.79 15.15
CA ASN A 231 3.05 -6.05 14.15
C ASN A 231 3.01 -6.76 12.79
N TRP A 232 3.56 -6.07 11.80
CA TRP A 232 3.63 -6.55 10.43
C TRP A 232 4.37 -7.89 10.25
N ASP A 233 5.48 -8.10 10.96
CA ASP A 233 6.25 -9.34 10.84
C ASP A 233 5.44 -10.55 11.33
N GLU A 234 4.73 -10.41 12.46
CA GLU A 234 3.82 -11.44 12.96
C GLU A 234 2.64 -11.67 12.01
N TYR A 235 2.10 -10.57 11.40
CA TYR A 235 1.05 -10.66 10.40
C TYR A 235 1.47 -11.52 9.21
N ILE A 236 2.62 -11.24 8.62
CA ILE A 236 3.17 -12.03 7.52
C ILE A 236 3.50 -13.47 7.96
N ALA A 237 4.08 -13.66 9.15
CA ALA A 237 4.40 -14.99 9.66
C ALA A 237 3.14 -15.85 9.83
N THR A 238 2.03 -15.29 10.31
CA THR A 238 0.76 -16.00 10.50
C THR A 238 0.20 -16.52 9.18
N ILE A 239 0.35 -15.74 8.10
CA ILE A 239 -0.08 -16.11 6.74
C ILE A 239 0.85 -17.16 6.14
N THR A 240 2.16 -16.93 6.20
CA THR A 240 3.15 -17.80 5.57
C THR A 240 3.31 -19.13 6.29
N SER A 241 3.02 -19.21 7.59
CA SER A 241 2.96 -20.48 8.33
C SER A 241 1.67 -21.27 8.10
N GLY A 242 0.63 -20.63 7.54
CA GLY A 242 -0.70 -21.24 7.40
C GLY A 242 -1.46 -21.34 8.73
N GLU A 243 -1.11 -20.56 9.76
CA GLU A 243 -1.89 -20.43 11.00
C GLU A 243 -3.22 -19.72 10.72
N ALA A 244 -3.23 -18.76 9.79
CA ALA A 244 -4.45 -18.22 9.21
C ALA A 244 -4.62 -18.70 7.75
N ALA A 245 -5.84 -19.08 7.40
CA ALA A 245 -6.20 -19.55 6.07
C ALA A 245 -6.36 -18.42 5.06
N GLY A 246 -6.51 -17.16 5.52
CA GLY A 246 -6.82 -16.06 4.65
C GLY A 246 -6.31 -14.70 5.12
N ILE A 247 -6.42 -13.78 4.22
CA ILE A 247 -6.06 -12.37 4.38
C ILE A 247 -7.03 -11.51 3.59
N VAL A 248 -7.47 -10.41 4.18
CA VAL A 248 -8.20 -9.33 3.49
C VAL A 248 -7.32 -8.10 3.55
N ASN A 249 -6.84 -7.63 2.40
CA ASN A 249 -5.92 -6.51 2.35
C ASN A 249 -5.87 -5.88 0.94
N GLY A 250 -5.12 -4.81 0.77
CA GLY A 250 -4.85 -4.25 -0.55
C GLY A 250 -4.18 -5.25 -1.50
N ASN A 251 -4.45 -5.14 -2.78
CA ASN A 251 -3.94 -6.07 -3.82
C ASN A 251 -2.41 -6.17 -3.88
N TRP A 252 -1.68 -5.20 -3.33
CA TRP A 252 -0.23 -5.20 -3.20
C TRP A 252 0.31 -6.37 -2.37
N ILE A 253 -0.51 -6.95 -1.45
CA ILE A 253 -0.12 -8.10 -0.62
C ILE A 253 0.17 -9.35 -1.47
N THR A 254 -0.34 -9.43 -2.68
CA THR A 254 -0.09 -10.57 -3.57
C THR A 254 1.39 -10.78 -3.86
N ALA A 255 2.20 -9.72 -3.87
CA ALA A 255 3.65 -9.83 -4.06
C ALA A 255 4.29 -10.66 -2.93
N THR A 256 3.88 -10.45 -1.68
CA THR A 256 4.33 -11.23 -0.53
C THR A 256 3.85 -12.68 -0.59
N LEU A 257 2.56 -12.91 -0.93
CA LEU A 257 2.04 -14.28 -1.07
C LEU A 257 2.77 -15.07 -2.16
N MET A 258 3.10 -14.43 -3.28
CA MET A 258 3.83 -15.05 -4.38
C MET A 258 5.31 -15.33 -4.07
N SER A 259 5.90 -14.65 -3.09
CA SER A 259 7.30 -14.90 -2.69
C SER A 259 7.47 -16.17 -1.86
N THR A 260 6.37 -16.78 -1.38
CA THR A 260 6.37 -17.99 -0.57
C THR A 260 6.29 -19.21 -1.48
N GLU A 261 7.47 -19.76 -1.87
CA GLU A 261 7.61 -20.80 -2.89
C GLU A 261 6.82 -22.09 -2.59
N ASP A 262 6.75 -22.52 -1.33
CA ASP A 262 6.03 -23.74 -0.89
C ASP A 262 4.51 -23.58 -0.90
N GLN A 263 4.00 -22.35 -1.07
CA GLN A 263 2.57 -22.05 -1.16
C GLN A 263 2.12 -21.71 -2.58
N LYS A 264 3.00 -21.88 -3.55
CA LYS A 264 2.72 -21.54 -4.95
C LYS A 264 1.54 -22.36 -5.49
N GLY A 265 0.53 -21.65 -6.02
CA GLY A 265 -0.70 -22.26 -6.56
C GLY A 265 -1.73 -22.66 -5.50
N LEU A 266 -1.49 -22.37 -4.20
CA LEU A 266 -2.42 -22.69 -3.10
C LEU A 266 -3.32 -21.49 -2.71
N TRP A 267 -3.15 -20.33 -3.32
CA TRP A 267 -3.92 -19.13 -3.01
C TRP A 267 -5.00 -18.89 -4.04
N GLY A 268 -6.25 -18.72 -3.59
CA GLY A 268 -7.37 -18.22 -4.38
C GLY A 268 -7.68 -16.77 -4.00
N ILE A 269 -8.07 -15.95 -4.98
CA ILE A 269 -8.39 -14.52 -4.80
C ILE A 269 -9.87 -14.30 -5.07
N THR A 270 -10.54 -13.56 -4.20
CA THR A 270 -11.94 -13.18 -4.34
C THR A 270 -12.21 -11.81 -3.70
N THR A 271 -13.47 -11.40 -3.62
CA THR A 271 -13.92 -10.16 -2.98
C THR A 271 -13.87 -10.25 -1.46
N MET A 272 -13.71 -9.11 -0.77
CA MET A 272 -13.89 -9.06 0.67
C MET A 272 -15.36 -9.26 1.06
N PRO A 273 -15.69 -9.77 2.26
CA PRO A 273 -17.05 -9.83 2.73
C PRO A 273 -17.66 -8.45 2.92
N LYS A 274 -18.98 -8.30 2.72
CA LYS A 274 -19.70 -7.05 2.99
C LYS A 274 -20.39 -7.04 4.36
N VAL A 275 -20.58 -5.86 4.92
CA VAL A 275 -21.27 -5.67 6.20
C VAL A 275 -22.77 -5.88 6.03
N ASP A 276 -23.34 -6.74 6.89
CA ASP A 276 -24.76 -7.07 6.89
C ASP A 276 -25.63 -5.89 7.34
N GLY A 277 -26.81 -5.74 6.72
CA GLY A 277 -27.84 -4.78 7.16
C GLY A 277 -27.41 -3.32 7.07
N VAL A 278 -26.47 -3.00 6.17
CA VAL A 278 -26.13 -1.63 5.74
C VAL A 278 -26.38 -1.55 4.26
N ASP A 279 -27.36 -0.76 3.84
CA ASP A 279 -27.82 -0.70 2.44
C ASP A 279 -26.73 -0.25 1.45
N THR A 280 -25.81 0.60 1.91
CA THR A 280 -24.67 1.09 1.13
C THR A 280 -23.47 0.14 1.11
N ALA A 281 -23.50 -0.94 1.89
CA ALA A 281 -22.38 -1.86 1.99
C ALA A 281 -22.09 -2.57 0.68
N THR A 282 -20.81 -2.67 0.35
CA THR A 282 -20.28 -3.37 -0.82
C THR A 282 -19.23 -4.40 -0.43
N ASN A 283 -18.83 -5.25 -1.38
CA ASN A 283 -17.69 -6.17 -1.22
C ASN A 283 -16.36 -5.51 -1.63
N TYR A 284 -16.28 -4.18 -1.61
CA TYR A 284 -15.13 -3.41 -2.09
C TYR A 284 -14.72 -2.34 -1.09
N ALA A 285 -13.40 -2.15 -0.97
CA ALA A 285 -12.79 -1.08 -0.19
C ALA A 285 -11.43 -0.73 -0.78
N ASN A 286 -10.73 0.20 -0.16
CA ASN A 286 -9.35 0.54 -0.47
C ASN A 286 -8.50 0.45 0.80
N ASN A 287 -7.33 -0.20 0.70
CA ASN A 287 -6.31 -0.16 1.75
C ASN A 287 -4.94 0.09 1.15
N GLY A 288 -4.38 1.27 1.42
CA GLY A 288 -3.12 1.72 0.86
C GLY A 288 -3.29 2.50 -0.43
N GLY A 289 -2.35 2.33 -1.31
CA GLY A 289 -2.10 3.21 -2.44
C GLY A 289 -1.00 4.21 -2.08
N SER A 290 -0.13 4.48 -3.04
CA SER A 290 1.00 5.40 -2.88
C SER A 290 1.33 6.11 -4.17
N SER A 291 2.14 7.16 -4.06
CA SER A 291 2.61 7.96 -5.16
C SER A 291 4.07 8.38 -4.93
N TRP A 292 4.80 8.62 -6.03
CA TRP A 292 6.17 9.10 -6.01
C TRP A 292 6.20 10.62 -6.02
N TYR A 293 6.96 11.22 -5.11
CA TYR A 293 7.07 12.67 -4.95
C TYR A 293 8.51 13.11 -5.08
N ILE A 294 8.76 14.13 -5.87
CA ILE A 294 10.06 14.79 -5.97
C ILE A 294 10.17 15.77 -4.81
N THR A 295 11.22 15.67 -4.01
CA THR A 295 11.43 16.59 -2.88
C THR A 295 12.12 17.88 -3.34
N SER A 296 12.01 18.92 -2.53
CA SER A 296 12.71 20.19 -2.78
C SER A 296 14.25 20.09 -2.65
N ASN A 297 14.76 18.98 -2.11
CA ASN A 297 16.21 18.69 -2.09
C ASN A 297 16.73 18.08 -3.39
N CYS A 298 15.86 17.70 -4.31
CA CYS A 298 16.28 17.12 -5.60
C CYS A 298 17.15 18.12 -6.38
N LYS A 299 18.39 17.70 -6.68
CA LYS A 299 19.35 18.56 -7.38
C LYS A 299 19.09 18.59 -8.88
N ASN A 300 18.56 17.52 -9.44
CA ASN A 300 18.27 17.40 -10.87
C ASN A 300 16.79 17.07 -11.07
N VAL A 301 15.94 18.09 -10.90
CA VAL A 301 14.48 17.96 -11.00
C VAL A 301 14.07 17.52 -12.41
N GLU A 302 14.70 18.05 -13.46
CA GLU A 302 14.40 17.69 -14.85
C GLU A 302 14.62 16.18 -15.09
N LEU A 303 15.71 15.62 -14.57
CA LEU A 303 15.99 14.17 -14.66
C LEU A 303 14.96 13.35 -13.88
N ALA A 304 14.60 13.79 -12.67
CA ALA A 304 13.62 13.10 -11.85
C ALA A 304 12.22 13.11 -12.49
N GLU A 305 11.81 14.24 -13.09
CA GLU A 305 10.56 14.38 -13.83
C GLU A 305 10.55 13.51 -15.09
N ASP A 306 11.60 13.52 -15.89
CA ASP A 306 11.70 12.70 -17.10
C ASP A 306 11.70 11.20 -16.78
N PHE A 307 12.45 10.80 -15.75
CA PHE A 307 12.47 9.43 -15.26
C PHE A 307 11.06 8.97 -14.80
N LEU A 308 10.41 9.73 -13.92
CA LEU A 308 9.08 9.37 -13.43
C LEU A 308 8.01 9.43 -14.54
N ALA A 309 8.07 10.39 -15.45
CA ALA A 309 7.12 10.52 -16.56
C ALA A 309 7.22 9.34 -17.53
N SER A 310 8.43 8.96 -17.91
CA SER A 310 8.65 7.89 -18.88
C SER A 310 8.44 6.49 -18.31
N THR A 311 8.43 6.34 -16.97
CA THR A 311 8.23 5.08 -16.28
C THR A 311 6.84 5.04 -15.63
N PHE A 312 6.68 5.60 -14.42
CA PHE A 312 5.44 5.56 -13.65
C PHE A 312 4.33 6.46 -14.19
N GLY A 313 4.68 7.52 -14.92
CA GLY A 313 3.73 8.41 -15.58
C GLY A 313 3.20 7.91 -16.92
N SER A 314 3.73 6.81 -17.45
CA SER A 314 3.30 6.28 -18.74
C SER A 314 2.38 5.07 -18.57
N SER A 315 1.24 5.08 -19.24
CA SER A 315 0.23 4.01 -19.22
C SER A 315 0.75 2.66 -19.76
N TYR A 316 1.88 2.67 -20.47
CA TYR A 316 2.36 1.51 -21.21
C TYR A 316 3.31 0.60 -20.45
N GLU A 317 4.14 1.11 -19.55
CA GLU A 317 5.29 0.36 -19.02
C GLU A 317 5.02 -0.37 -17.69
N ILE A 318 4.30 0.23 -16.76
CA ILE A 318 4.17 -0.30 -15.38
C ILE A 318 3.17 -1.43 -15.27
N GLY A 319 2.07 -1.37 -15.98
CA GLY A 319 1.15 -2.51 -16.09
C GLY A 319 1.85 -3.77 -16.59
N ARG A 320 2.92 -3.64 -17.39
CA ARG A 320 3.73 -4.74 -17.90
C ARG A 320 4.79 -5.25 -16.93
N ALA A 321 5.47 -4.37 -16.20
CA ALA A 321 6.53 -4.79 -15.26
C ALA A 321 5.93 -5.55 -14.08
N SER A 322 4.81 -5.08 -13.52
CA SER A 322 4.11 -5.77 -12.43
C SER A 322 3.24 -6.95 -12.88
N CYS A 323 2.78 -7.00 -14.14
CA CYS A 323 1.94 -8.08 -14.64
C CYS A 323 2.69 -9.19 -15.38
N ARG A 324 3.86 -8.95 -16.00
CA ARG A 324 4.59 -9.97 -16.75
C ARG A 324 5.19 -11.08 -15.89
N GLU A 325 5.46 -10.83 -14.63
CA GLU A 325 5.92 -11.88 -13.71
C GLU A 325 4.75 -12.66 -13.05
N ARG A 326 3.48 -12.27 -13.30
CA ARG A 326 2.30 -12.87 -12.67
C ARG A 326 1.51 -13.84 -13.55
N VAL A 327 1.95 -14.06 -14.78
CA VAL A 327 1.33 -15.04 -15.69
C VAL A 327 2.30 -16.25 -15.87
#